data_7b818e45ebdad7a3c1dde2d23485e646
#
_entry.id   7b818e45ebdad7a3c1dde2d23485e646
#
_cell.length_a   1.000
_cell.length_b   1.000
_cell.length_c   1.000
_cell.angle_alpha   90.00
_cell.angle_beta   90.00
_cell.angle_gamma   90.00
#
_symmetry.space_group_name_H-M   'P 1'
#
loop_
_entity.id
_entity.type
_entity.pdbx_description
1 polymer ?
#
loop_
_entity_poly.entity_id
_entity_poly.type
_entity_poly.pdbx_seq_one_letter_code
_entity_poly.pdbx_strand_id
1 'polypeptide(L)'
;MRIGENSMTPIEALYQRARTSPNGVAFIVGDDKWKYGWLAAQAERVARGLAGRGIRKGNRIALHMPNRPEFVVAVYACFHIGAVAVPLNNRLEAADLKPLLERLRPALYIGDANLYSKVDAIDGSILPREKRFVAGDMREHWGVQPWASLLSDSSAPLPVAADVHSPAVLCATSGTTGVSNCAIHTHATLAALFGLPFMCGGR
;
A
#
# COMPACT_ATOMS: atom_id res chain seq x y z
N MET A 1 -5.26 22.71 -15.92
CA MET A 1 -4.23 21.86 -16.56
C MET A 1 -4.94 20.57 -16.96
N ARG A 2 -5.10 20.28 -18.26
CA ARG A 2 -5.70 19.01 -18.73
C ARG A 2 -4.66 17.91 -18.51
N ILE A 3 -5.02 16.90 -17.71
CA ILE A 3 -4.24 15.67 -17.58
C ILE A 3 -4.37 14.98 -18.94
N GLY A 4 -3.28 14.88 -19.70
CA GLY A 4 -3.30 14.31 -21.04
C GLY A 4 -3.71 12.84 -21.00
N GLU A 5 -4.41 12.37 -22.02
CA GLU A 5 -4.89 10.99 -22.19
C GLU A 5 -3.78 9.92 -22.23
N ASN A 6 -2.53 10.34 -22.09
CA ASN A 6 -1.34 9.48 -22.18
C ASN A 6 -0.52 9.47 -20.86
N SER A 7 -1.18 9.65 -19.71
CA SER A 7 -0.51 9.64 -18.41
C SER A 7 -0.18 8.21 -17.98
N MET A 8 1.11 7.91 -17.88
CA MET A 8 1.61 6.63 -17.35
C MET A 8 1.23 6.53 -15.86
N THR A 9 0.67 5.39 -15.46
CA THR A 9 0.40 5.12 -14.04
C THR A 9 1.69 4.89 -13.26
N PRO A 10 1.70 5.07 -11.92
CA PRO A 10 2.88 4.80 -11.10
C PRO A 10 3.43 3.37 -11.24
N ILE A 11 2.55 2.38 -11.47
CA ILE A 11 2.98 0.99 -11.65
C ILE A 11 3.65 0.78 -13.02
N GLU A 12 3.13 1.39 -14.07
CA GLU A 12 3.76 1.35 -15.41
C GLU A 12 5.13 2.02 -15.39
N ALA A 13 5.25 3.16 -14.69
CA ALA A 13 6.52 3.85 -14.50
C ALA A 13 7.54 2.98 -13.75
N LEU A 14 7.11 2.26 -12.70
CA LEU A 14 7.96 1.31 -11.99
C LEU A 14 8.48 0.22 -12.94
N TYR A 15 7.60 -0.42 -13.71
CA TYR A 15 8.01 -1.49 -14.63
C TYR A 15 8.89 -0.99 -15.76
N GLN A 16 8.64 0.21 -16.28
CA GLN A 16 9.54 0.82 -17.26
C GLN A 16 10.93 1.02 -16.66
N ARG A 17 11.03 1.56 -15.45
CA ARG A 17 12.32 1.75 -14.76
C ARG A 17 13.00 0.42 -14.42
N ALA A 18 12.26 -0.57 -13.97
CA ALA A 18 12.80 -1.90 -13.70
C ALA A 18 13.39 -2.58 -14.94
N ARG A 19 12.83 -2.33 -16.15
CA ARG A 19 13.39 -2.81 -17.42
C ARG A 19 14.61 -2.03 -17.89
N THR A 20 14.59 -0.69 -17.78
CA THR A 20 15.64 0.16 -18.33
C THR A 20 16.83 0.37 -17.38
N SER A 21 16.60 0.29 -16.09
CA SER A 21 17.59 0.51 -15.03
C SER A 21 17.32 -0.38 -13.80
N PRO A 22 17.36 -1.72 -13.91
CA PRO A 22 16.99 -2.63 -12.82
C PRO A 22 17.84 -2.44 -11.56
N ASN A 23 19.11 -2.05 -11.73
CA ASN A 23 20.05 -1.79 -10.64
C ASN A 23 20.04 -0.34 -10.14
N GLY A 24 19.27 0.55 -10.77
CA GLY A 24 19.06 1.92 -10.30
C GLY A 24 18.36 1.95 -8.96
N VAL A 25 18.67 2.93 -8.11
CA VAL A 25 18.05 3.12 -6.80
C VAL A 25 16.63 3.65 -6.99
N ALA A 26 15.64 2.91 -6.48
CA ALA A 26 14.24 3.30 -6.48
C ALA A 26 13.90 4.16 -5.26
N PHE A 27 14.39 3.78 -4.09
CA PHE A 27 14.19 4.51 -2.83
C PHE A 27 15.27 4.14 -1.80
N ILE A 28 15.34 4.93 -0.73
CA ILE A 28 16.28 4.75 0.37
C ILE A 28 15.48 4.73 1.69
N VAL A 29 15.80 3.79 2.57
CA VAL A 29 15.26 3.72 3.93
C VAL A 29 16.45 3.56 4.88
N GLY A 30 16.68 4.55 5.74
CA GLY A 30 17.92 4.61 6.52
C GLY A 30 19.14 4.68 5.59
N ASP A 31 20.09 3.77 5.77
CA ASP A 31 21.27 3.64 4.92
C ASP A 31 21.10 2.65 3.76
N ASP A 32 19.99 1.90 3.75
CA ASP A 32 19.72 0.87 2.76
C ASP A 32 19.14 1.45 1.46
N LYS A 33 19.71 1.01 0.33
CA LYS A 33 19.30 1.40 -1.02
C LYS A 33 18.56 0.26 -1.71
N TRP A 34 17.33 0.50 -2.10
CA TRP A 34 16.45 -0.46 -2.74
C TRP A 34 16.36 -0.20 -4.24
N LYS A 35 16.53 -1.25 -5.05
CA LYS A 35 16.64 -1.17 -6.51
C LYS A 35 15.27 -1.31 -7.19
N TYR A 36 15.12 -0.70 -8.39
CA TYR A 36 13.89 -0.81 -9.18
C TYR A 36 13.52 -2.26 -9.52
N GLY A 37 14.48 -3.08 -9.94
CA GLY A 37 14.24 -4.48 -10.25
C GLY A 37 13.73 -5.27 -9.04
N TRP A 38 14.32 -5.05 -7.87
CA TRP A 38 13.87 -5.66 -6.62
C TRP A 38 12.44 -5.22 -6.27
N LEU A 39 12.16 -3.90 -6.31
CA LEU A 39 10.84 -3.37 -5.97
C LEU A 39 9.75 -3.94 -6.89
N ALA A 40 9.99 -3.96 -8.21
CA ALA A 40 9.05 -4.50 -9.17
C ALA A 40 8.76 -5.99 -8.90
N ALA A 41 9.80 -6.79 -8.67
CA ALA A 41 9.65 -8.21 -8.38
C ALA A 41 8.88 -8.47 -7.07
N GLN A 42 9.19 -7.74 -5.99
CA GLN A 42 8.47 -7.90 -4.72
C GLN A 42 7.02 -7.42 -4.82
N ALA A 43 6.77 -6.29 -5.48
CA ALA A 43 5.43 -5.77 -5.70
C ALA A 43 4.55 -6.77 -6.48
N GLU A 44 5.12 -7.42 -7.50
CA GLU A 44 4.42 -8.46 -8.26
C GLU A 44 4.10 -9.69 -7.40
N ARG A 45 5.05 -10.19 -6.60
CA ARG A 45 4.83 -11.32 -5.69
C ARG A 45 3.73 -11.04 -4.69
N VAL A 46 3.72 -9.85 -4.07
CA VAL A 46 2.67 -9.43 -3.12
C VAL A 46 1.34 -9.23 -3.86
N ALA A 47 1.33 -8.64 -5.05
CA ALA A 47 0.13 -8.49 -5.88
C ALA A 47 -0.53 -9.85 -6.17
N ARG A 48 0.27 -10.89 -6.53
CA ARG A 48 -0.21 -12.27 -6.69
C ARG A 48 -0.78 -12.85 -5.41
N GLY A 49 -0.12 -12.62 -4.27
CA GLY A 49 -0.57 -13.06 -2.96
C GLY A 49 -1.91 -12.40 -2.55
N LEU A 50 -2.09 -11.12 -2.83
CA LEU A 50 -3.34 -10.40 -2.61
C LEU A 50 -4.45 -10.90 -3.53
N ALA A 51 -4.16 -11.04 -4.84
CA ALA A 51 -5.13 -11.54 -5.81
C ALA A 51 -5.60 -12.97 -5.50
N GLY A 52 -4.68 -13.85 -5.06
CA GLY A 52 -4.99 -15.21 -4.61
C GLY A 52 -5.90 -15.27 -3.38
N ARG A 53 -5.89 -14.21 -2.55
CA ARG A 53 -6.79 -14.04 -1.38
C ARG A 53 -8.09 -13.32 -1.70
N GLY A 54 -8.42 -13.18 -2.99
CA GLY A 54 -9.67 -12.57 -3.43
C GLY A 54 -9.66 -11.03 -3.47
N ILE A 55 -8.52 -10.38 -3.28
CA ILE A 55 -8.43 -8.93 -3.44
C ILE A 55 -8.61 -8.56 -4.92
N ARG A 56 -9.45 -7.56 -5.17
CA ARG A 56 -9.84 -7.09 -6.51
C ARG A 56 -9.75 -5.57 -6.59
N LYS A 57 -9.86 -5.03 -7.80
CA LYS A 57 -9.96 -3.59 -8.09
C LYS A 57 -10.97 -2.92 -7.15
N GLY A 58 -10.57 -1.80 -6.56
CA GLY A 58 -11.38 -1.01 -5.63
C GLY A 58 -11.41 -1.52 -4.18
N ASN A 59 -10.90 -2.73 -3.88
CA ASN A 59 -10.75 -3.17 -2.50
C ASN A 59 -9.73 -2.29 -1.77
N ARG A 60 -10.03 -1.93 -0.54
CA ARG A 60 -9.17 -1.10 0.30
C ARG A 60 -8.26 -1.98 1.15
N ILE A 61 -6.96 -1.66 1.14
CA ILE A 61 -5.94 -2.33 1.95
C ILE A 61 -5.41 -1.33 2.96
N ALA A 62 -5.68 -1.57 4.25
CA ALA A 62 -5.14 -0.74 5.32
C ALA A 62 -3.65 -1.02 5.50
N LEU A 63 -2.83 0.02 5.42
CA LEU A 63 -1.37 -0.05 5.59
C LEU A 63 -0.98 0.71 6.85
N HIS A 64 -0.57 -0.01 7.91
CA HIS A 64 -0.24 0.55 9.22
C HIS A 64 1.19 0.19 9.61
N MET A 65 2.13 0.89 9.03
CA MET A 65 3.56 0.66 9.26
C MET A 65 4.38 1.93 9.00
N PRO A 66 5.57 2.05 9.60
CA PRO A 66 6.49 3.15 9.32
C PRO A 66 7.04 3.06 7.90
N ASN A 67 7.87 4.04 7.52
CA ASN A 67 8.60 4.02 6.25
C ASN A 67 9.59 2.85 6.26
N ARG A 68 9.22 1.76 5.60
CA ARG A 68 10.00 0.54 5.46
C ARG A 68 9.76 -0.08 4.08
N PRO A 69 10.64 -0.96 3.61
CA PRO A 69 10.52 -1.54 2.26
C PRO A 69 9.18 -2.19 1.99
N GLU A 70 8.61 -2.90 2.97
CA GLU A 70 7.32 -3.58 2.83
C GLU A 70 6.16 -2.61 2.61
N PHE A 71 6.24 -1.38 3.17
CA PHE A 71 5.24 -0.34 2.91
C PHE A 71 5.22 0.03 1.42
N VAL A 72 6.40 0.31 0.86
CA VAL A 72 6.53 0.69 -0.56
C VAL A 72 6.06 -0.46 -1.45
N VAL A 73 6.49 -1.69 -1.15
CA VAL A 73 6.07 -2.90 -1.87
C VAL A 73 4.55 -3.07 -1.83
N ALA A 74 3.93 -2.93 -0.65
CA ALA A 74 2.47 -3.07 -0.49
C ALA A 74 1.70 -2.03 -1.31
N VAL A 75 2.16 -0.76 -1.32
CA VAL A 75 1.54 0.31 -2.13
C VAL A 75 1.58 -0.05 -3.62
N TYR A 76 2.74 -0.43 -4.14
CA TYR A 76 2.87 -0.81 -5.55
C TYR A 76 2.12 -2.11 -5.89
N ALA A 77 2.04 -3.06 -4.96
CA ALA A 77 1.20 -4.26 -5.12
C ALA A 77 -0.29 -3.90 -5.24
N CYS A 78 -0.78 -2.95 -4.44
CA CYS A 78 -2.14 -2.41 -4.58
C CYS A 78 -2.35 -1.79 -5.97
N PHE A 79 -1.42 -0.95 -6.42
CA PHE A 79 -1.50 -0.32 -7.75
C PHE A 79 -1.55 -1.36 -8.88
N HIS A 80 -0.80 -2.46 -8.74
CA HIS A 80 -0.74 -3.52 -9.75
C HIS A 80 -2.10 -4.17 -9.99
N ILE A 81 -2.88 -4.44 -8.94
CA ILE A 81 -4.18 -5.12 -9.02
C ILE A 81 -5.38 -4.15 -8.96
N GLY A 82 -5.13 -2.84 -8.96
CA GLY A 82 -6.17 -1.81 -8.86
C GLY A 82 -6.85 -1.74 -7.50
N ALA A 83 -6.23 -2.29 -6.45
CA ALA A 83 -6.67 -2.07 -5.07
C ALA A 83 -6.29 -0.66 -4.60
N VAL A 84 -6.98 -0.16 -3.58
CA VAL A 84 -6.76 1.16 -3.01
C VAL A 84 -5.88 1.02 -1.77
N ALA A 85 -4.68 1.59 -1.80
CA ALA A 85 -3.81 1.66 -0.64
C ALA A 85 -4.37 2.70 0.36
N VAL A 86 -4.47 2.34 1.63
CA VAL A 86 -4.98 3.20 2.70
C VAL A 86 -3.92 3.33 3.80
N PRO A 87 -2.95 4.24 3.66
CA PRO A 87 -1.99 4.51 4.71
C PRO A 87 -2.68 5.01 5.98
N LEU A 88 -2.41 4.35 7.10
CA LEU A 88 -2.88 4.76 8.42
C LEU A 88 -1.78 5.53 9.14
N ASN A 89 -2.17 6.57 9.87
CA ASN A 89 -1.22 7.33 10.67
C ASN A 89 -0.76 6.48 11.89
N ASN A 90 0.53 6.22 11.97
CA ASN A 90 1.15 5.41 13.03
C ASN A 90 1.00 5.99 14.45
N ARG A 91 0.64 7.28 14.56
CA ARG A 91 0.39 7.97 15.84
C ARG A 91 -1.02 7.75 16.39
N LEU A 92 -1.94 7.21 15.58
CA LEU A 92 -3.29 6.89 16.03
C LEU A 92 -3.23 5.77 17.06
N GLU A 93 -4.07 5.89 18.08
CA GLU A 93 -4.25 4.85 19.10
C GLU A 93 -5.46 3.95 18.77
N ALA A 94 -5.64 2.88 19.52
CA ALA A 94 -6.71 1.90 19.26
C ALA A 94 -8.11 2.56 19.23
N ALA A 95 -8.34 3.57 20.08
CA ALA A 95 -9.61 4.31 20.13
C ALA A 95 -9.90 5.09 18.85
N ASP A 96 -8.85 5.59 18.16
CA ASP A 96 -8.99 6.32 16.89
C ASP A 96 -9.06 5.35 15.69
N LEU A 97 -8.30 4.26 15.76
CA LEU A 97 -8.22 3.27 14.68
C LEU A 97 -9.51 2.49 14.51
N LYS A 98 -10.20 2.15 15.59
CA LYS A 98 -11.44 1.37 15.53
C LYS A 98 -12.51 2.06 14.66
N PRO A 99 -13.00 3.29 14.97
CA PRO A 99 -14.01 3.95 14.16
C PRO A 99 -13.54 4.24 12.73
N LEU A 100 -12.23 4.49 12.55
CA LEU A 100 -11.66 4.67 11.23
C LEU A 100 -11.74 3.39 10.39
N LEU A 101 -11.38 2.23 10.95
CA LEU A 101 -11.44 0.93 10.26
C LEU A 101 -12.89 0.48 10.03
N GLU A 102 -13.81 0.76 10.95
CA GLU A 102 -15.25 0.53 10.76
C GLU A 102 -15.77 1.30 9.52
N ARG A 103 -15.37 2.55 9.38
CA ARG A 103 -15.75 3.40 8.23
C ARG A 103 -15.06 2.97 6.93
N LEU A 104 -13.77 2.68 7.00
CA LEU A 104 -12.96 2.30 5.84
C LEU A 104 -13.33 0.92 5.32
N ARG A 105 -13.74 0.00 6.19
CA ARG A 105 -14.02 -1.42 5.86
C ARG A 105 -12.95 -2.01 4.94
N PRO A 106 -11.68 -2.06 5.38
CA PRO A 106 -10.63 -2.61 4.54
C PRO A 106 -10.85 -4.10 4.31
N ALA A 107 -10.57 -4.56 3.10
CA ALA A 107 -10.65 -5.97 2.76
C ALA A 107 -9.50 -6.77 3.41
N LEU A 108 -8.39 -6.08 3.74
CA LEU A 108 -7.20 -6.67 4.34
C LEU A 108 -6.40 -5.57 5.05
N TYR A 109 -5.65 -5.96 6.08
CA TYR A 109 -4.73 -5.12 6.83
C TYR A 109 -3.29 -5.65 6.68
N ILE A 110 -2.36 -4.74 6.48
CA ILE A 110 -0.93 -5.00 6.51
C ILE A 110 -0.29 -4.01 7.49
N GLY A 111 0.36 -4.53 8.53
CA GLY A 111 0.92 -3.70 9.59
C GLY A 111 2.33 -4.08 9.99
N ASP A 112 2.90 -3.25 10.86
CA ASP A 112 4.18 -3.50 11.53
C ASP A 112 3.94 -4.15 12.91
N ALA A 113 4.79 -5.09 13.30
CA ALA A 113 4.69 -5.78 14.58
C ALA A 113 4.70 -4.82 15.79
N ASN A 114 5.48 -3.73 15.71
CA ASN A 114 5.56 -2.73 16.80
C ASN A 114 4.28 -1.89 16.94
N LEU A 115 3.43 -1.85 15.90
CA LEU A 115 2.18 -1.10 15.91
C LEU A 115 0.96 -2.02 16.10
N TYR A 116 1.14 -3.33 15.96
CA TYR A 116 0.02 -4.27 15.91
C TYR A 116 -0.80 -4.31 17.21
N SER A 117 -0.20 -4.06 18.36
CA SER A 117 -0.92 -3.98 19.65
C SER A 117 -2.09 -2.97 19.64
N LYS A 118 -2.00 -1.93 18.82
CA LYS A 118 -3.06 -0.92 18.63
C LYS A 118 -4.26 -1.46 17.85
N VAL A 119 -4.09 -2.57 17.13
CA VAL A 119 -5.10 -3.19 16.25
C VAL A 119 -5.55 -4.55 16.78
N ASP A 120 -4.79 -5.17 17.67
CA ASP A 120 -5.06 -6.52 18.16
C ASP A 120 -6.45 -6.67 18.78
N ALA A 121 -6.89 -5.68 19.57
CA ALA A 121 -8.19 -5.66 20.24
C ALA A 121 -9.36 -5.29 19.30
N ILE A 122 -9.12 -4.97 18.02
CA ILE A 122 -10.20 -4.60 17.10
C ILE A 122 -11.03 -5.85 16.75
N ASP A 123 -12.34 -5.68 16.85
CA ASP A 123 -13.32 -6.74 16.61
C ASP A 123 -13.11 -7.44 15.26
N GLY A 124 -13.16 -8.77 15.27
CA GLY A 124 -13.04 -9.60 14.08
C GLY A 124 -14.16 -9.37 13.05
N SER A 125 -15.32 -8.84 13.45
CA SER A 125 -16.39 -8.47 12.52
C SER A 125 -16.01 -7.29 11.63
N ILE A 126 -15.14 -6.40 12.13
CA ILE A 126 -14.60 -5.25 11.38
C ILE A 126 -13.45 -5.70 10.50
N LEU A 127 -12.53 -6.47 11.07
CA LEU A 127 -11.32 -6.93 10.40
C LEU A 127 -10.91 -8.31 10.95
N PRO A 128 -11.30 -9.40 10.30
CA PRO A 128 -10.98 -10.77 10.73
C PRO A 128 -9.45 -10.99 10.85
N ARG A 129 -9.02 -11.79 11.84
CA ARG A 129 -7.59 -12.01 12.12
C ARG A 129 -6.85 -12.65 10.93
N GLU A 130 -7.49 -13.55 10.21
CA GLU A 130 -6.95 -14.19 9.01
C GLU A 130 -6.72 -13.23 7.84
N LYS A 131 -7.28 -12.01 7.93
CA LYS A 131 -7.07 -10.91 6.97
C LYS A 131 -6.06 -9.87 7.47
N ARG A 132 -5.36 -10.13 8.57
CA ARG A 132 -4.32 -9.27 9.13
C ARG A 132 -2.96 -9.89 8.87
N PHE A 133 -2.10 -9.12 8.22
CA PHE A 133 -0.72 -9.50 7.89
C PHE A 133 0.25 -8.56 8.61
N VAL A 134 1.29 -9.12 9.20
CA VAL A 134 2.22 -8.35 10.02
C VAL A 134 3.66 -8.60 9.57
N ALA A 135 4.42 -7.54 9.41
CA ALA A 135 5.83 -7.53 9.12
C ALA A 135 6.64 -7.26 10.39
N GLY A 136 7.77 -7.95 10.58
CA GLY A 136 8.61 -7.89 11.77
C GLY A 136 8.37 -9.05 12.73
N ASP A 137 8.84 -8.91 13.97
CA ASP A 137 8.82 -9.97 14.98
C ASP A 137 7.41 -10.12 15.56
N MET A 138 6.68 -11.10 15.05
CA MET A 138 5.31 -11.39 15.48
C MET A 138 5.27 -12.16 16.80
N ARG A 139 4.23 -11.90 17.60
CA ARG A 139 3.90 -12.72 18.75
C ARG A 139 2.92 -13.83 18.35
N GLU A 140 3.18 -15.08 18.70
CA GLU A 140 2.37 -16.24 18.31
C GLU A 140 0.89 -16.11 18.72
N HIS A 141 0.60 -15.55 19.90
CA HIS A 141 -0.75 -15.39 20.39
C HIS A 141 -1.64 -14.41 19.61
N TRP A 142 -1.08 -13.63 18.67
CA TRP A 142 -1.87 -12.70 17.85
C TRP A 142 -2.78 -13.41 16.84
N GLY A 143 -2.46 -14.64 16.44
CA GLY A 143 -3.27 -15.41 15.49
C GLY A 143 -3.44 -14.72 14.13
N VAL A 144 -2.44 -13.96 13.70
CA VAL A 144 -2.39 -13.24 12.42
C VAL A 144 -1.39 -13.88 11.47
N GLN A 145 -1.36 -13.43 10.23
CA GLN A 145 -0.50 -13.98 9.20
C GLN A 145 0.83 -13.20 9.11
N PRO A 146 1.97 -13.86 8.89
CA PRO A 146 3.21 -13.15 8.61
C PRO A 146 3.16 -12.47 7.24
N TRP A 147 3.81 -11.30 7.12
CA TRP A 147 4.01 -10.62 5.83
C TRP A 147 4.51 -11.55 4.74
N ALA A 148 5.45 -12.44 5.07
CA ALA A 148 6.05 -13.38 4.13
C ALA A 148 5.01 -14.27 3.43
N SER A 149 3.87 -14.53 4.05
CA SER A 149 2.80 -15.33 3.45
C SER A 149 2.06 -14.60 2.31
N LEU A 150 2.23 -13.27 2.18
CA LEU A 150 1.75 -12.52 1.02
C LEU A 150 2.61 -12.72 -0.23
N LEU A 151 3.86 -13.16 -0.07
CA LEU A 151 4.77 -13.37 -1.20
C LEU A 151 4.37 -14.65 -1.94
N SER A 152 3.89 -14.51 -3.17
CA SER A 152 3.46 -15.64 -4.00
C SER A 152 4.23 -15.69 -5.31
N ASP A 153 4.77 -16.85 -5.62
CA ASP A 153 5.45 -17.14 -6.90
C ASP A 153 4.51 -17.81 -7.91
N SER A 154 3.20 -17.73 -7.68
CA SER A 154 2.18 -18.25 -8.61
C SER A 154 2.35 -17.64 -10.00
N SER A 155 2.22 -18.47 -11.05
CA SER A 155 2.21 -18.01 -12.45
C SER A 155 0.82 -17.57 -12.95
N ALA A 156 -0.20 -17.58 -12.07
CA ALA A 156 -1.55 -17.16 -12.45
C ALA A 156 -1.56 -15.71 -12.96
N PRO A 157 -2.31 -15.40 -14.03
CA PRO A 157 -2.42 -14.04 -14.54
C PRO A 157 -2.91 -13.09 -13.45
N LEU A 158 -2.27 -11.93 -13.35
CA LEU A 158 -2.75 -10.87 -12.49
C LEU A 158 -3.97 -10.19 -13.11
N PRO A 159 -4.91 -9.69 -12.29
CA PRO A 159 -6.00 -8.87 -12.78
C PRO A 159 -5.47 -7.68 -13.59
N VAL A 160 -6.26 -7.22 -14.57
CA VAL A 160 -5.92 -6.04 -15.36
C VAL A 160 -5.76 -4.84 -14.42
N ALA A 161 -4.66 -4.11 -14.60
CA ALA A 161 -4.39 -2.90 -13.82
C ALA A 161 -5.54 -1.88 -13.90
N ALA A 162 -5.66 -1.05 -12.88
CA ALA A 162 -6.65 0.01 -12.87
C ALA A 162 -6.34 1.06 -13.95
N ASP A 163 -7.38 1.67 -14.51
CA ASP A 163 -7.22 2.85 -15.38
C ASP A 163 -6.73 4.07 -14.56
N VAL A 164 -6.22 5.09 -15.24
CA VAL A 164 -5.63 6.28 -14.62
C VAL A 164 -6.59 7.06 -13.72
N HIS A 165 -7.89 6.95 -13.93
CA HIS A 165 -8.91 7.65 -13.14
C HIS A 165 -9.40 6.84 -11.94
N SER A 166 -8.99 5.58 -11.83
CA SER A 166 -9.32 4.73 -10.68
C SER A 166 -8.65 5.26 -9.40
N PRO A 167 -9.33 5.16 -8.24
CA PRO A 167 -8.72 5.44 -6.95
C PRO A 167 -7.48 4.57 -6.73
N ALA A 168 -6.39 5.16 -6.27
CA ALA A 168 -5.11 4.50 -5.99
C ALA A 168 -4.75 4.57 -4.51
N VAL A 169 -4.92 5.74 -3.89
CA VAL A 169 -4.62 5.96 -2.48
C VAL A 169 -5.78 6.71 -1.82
N LEU A 170 -6.10 6.32 -0.60
CA LEU A 170 -7.07 6.99 0.25
C LEU A 170 -6.35 7.41 1.54
N CYS A 171 -6.17 8.72 1.72
CA CYS A 171 -5.54 9.31 2.89
C CYS A 171 -6.60 9.79 3.88
N ALA A 172 -6.59 9.26 5.10
CA ALA A 172 -7.38 9.83 6.20
C ALA A 172 -6.73 11.13 6.66
N THR A 173 -7.47 12.23 6.62
CA THR A 173 -7.02 13.53 7.14
C THR A 173 -7.54 13.72 8.57
N SER A 174 -6.73 14.32 9.43
CA SER A 174 -7.16 14.71 10.78
C SER A 174 -8.22 15.82 10.66
N GLY A 175 -9.49 15.44 10.74
CA GLY A 175 -10.58 16.43 10.79
C GLY A 175 -10.57 17.16 12.13
N THR A 176 -10.57 18.48 12.13
CA THR A 176 -10.73 19.32 13.34
C THR A 176 -12.10 19.14 14.02
N THR A 177 -13.02 18.40 13.37
CA THR A 177 -14.41 18.17 13.82
C THR A 177 -14.65 16.76 14.36
N GLY A 178 -13.60 15.98 14.67
CA GLY A 178 -13.73 14.61 15.22
C GLY A 178 -14.05 13.52 14.19
N VAL A 179 -14.45 13.87 12.97
CA VAL A 179 -14.67 12.92 11.87
C VAL A 179 -13.53 13.07 10.87
N SER A 180 -12.66 12.06 10.79
CA SER A 180 -11.58 12.04 9.79
C SER A 180 -12.17 12.08 8.37
N ASN A 181 -11.91 13.13 7.63
CA ASN A 181 -12.21 13.17 6.18
C ASN A 181 -11.19 12.29 5.43
N CYS A 182 -11.59 11.79 4.26
CA CYS A 182 -10.70 10.99 3.43
C CYS A 182 -10.48 11.70 2.09
N ALA A 183 -9.23 11.97 1.76
CA ALA A 183 -8.81 12.44 0.44
C ALA A 183 -8.52 11.23 -0.45
N ILE A 184 -9.09 11.23 -1.66
CA ILE A 184 -8.86 10.18 -2.64
C ILE A 184 -7.90 10.71 -3.71
N HIS A 185 -6.79 9.99 -3.90
CA HIS A 185 -5.88 10.20 -5.01
C HIS A 185 -6.08 9.11 -6.05
N THR A 186 -6.29 9.50 -7.31
CA THR A 186 -6.33 8.58 -8.45
C THR A 186 -4.91 8.29 -8.95
N HIS A 187 -4.74 7.28 -9.80
CA HIS A 187 -3.46 7.04 -10.46
C HIS A 187 -3.00 8.27 -11.26
N ALA A 188 -3.93 8.99 -11.91
CA ALA A 188 -3.63 10.23 -12.65
C ALA A 188 -3.13 11.35 -11.74
N THR A 189 -3.74 11.55 -10.55
CA THR A 189 -3.26 12.58 -9.61
C THR A 189 -1.87 12.24 -9.06
N LEU A 190 -1.60 10.96 -8.79
CA LEU A 190 -0.26 10.51 -8.38
C LEU A 190 0.76 10.69 -9.51
N ALA A 191 0.41 10.32 -10.75
CA ALA A 191 1.29 10.50 -11.91
C ALA A 191 1.64 11.98 -12.13
N ALA A 192 0.67 12.88 -11.95
CA ALA A 192 0.91 14.32 -12.02
C ALA A 192 1.87 14.82 -10.93
N LEU A 193 1.79 14.28 -9.72
CA LEU A 193 2.72 14.58 -8.63
C LEU A 193 4.14 14.08 -8.93
N PHE A 194 4.29 12.91 -9.55
CA PHE A 194 5.59 12.36 -9.95
C PHE A 194 6.14 12.99 -11.23
N GLY A 195 5.29 13.50 -12.11
CA GLY A 195 5.65 14.14 -13.37
C GLY A 195 6.01 15.63 -13.24
N LEU A 196 5.71 16.25 -12.09
CA LEU A 196 6.26 17.55 -11.78
C LEU A 196 7.78 17.40 -11.66
N PRO A 197 8.58 18.18 -12.42
CA PRO A 197 10.02 18.15 -12.20
C PRO A 197 10.25 18.45 -10.73
N PHE A 198 10.87 17.53 -10.05
CA PHE A 198 11.27 17.70 -8.65
C PHE A 198 12.27 18.85 -8.64
N MET A 199 11.78 20.07 -8.56
CA MET A 199 12.57 21.25 -8.26
C MET A 199 12.89 21.29 -6.77
N CYS A 200 13.37 20.15 -6.24
CA CYS A 200 14.14 20.15 -5.03
C CYS A 200 15.56 20.54 -5.42
N GLY A 201 15.79 21.85 -5.49
CA GLY A 201 17.13 22.40 -5.42
C GLY A 201 17.75 21.98 -4.09
N GLY A 202 18.37 20.81 -4.08
CA GLY A 202 19.33 20.44 -3.07
C GLY A 202 20.63 21.12 -3.40
N ARG A 203 21.00 22.16 -2.63
CA ARG A 203 22.39 22.55 -2.43
C ARG A 203 22.95 21.70 -1.31
#